data_4f20c956846cfca98384e422a27c4a0d
#
_entry.id   4f20c956846cfca98384e422a27c4a0d
#
_cell.length_a   1.000
_cell.length_b   1.000
_cell.length_c   1.000
_cell.angle_alpha   90.00
_cell.angle_beta   90.00
_cell.angle_gamma   90.00
#
_symmetry.space_group_name_H-M   'P 1'
#
loop_
_entity.id
_entity.type
_entity.pdbx_description
1 polymer ?
#
loop_
_entity_poly.entity_id
_entity_poly.type
_entity_poly.pdbx_seq_one_letter_code
_entity_poly.pdbx_strand_id
1 'polypeptide(L)'
;MTPPARLEAAIVLLDAIEEAPGRPGDAVANDFFRARRFIGGGDRRAVSDRVWRVLRARRRLGWWVPKATPRLLVAASLLTEGWSLAGVAGAYAGGQFAPSGLERNEYNALRRVEGQNLDHPDMPAPVRFEMPDWLYPRMLARFGDALTAEMTALSAAAPLDLRVNLLKGTRAEAQAALAAEGWEAVPTPLSPWGLRIEGRRPVTGGPAFQSGLVEIQDEGSQVLAALTGVKPGMRVVDWCAGAGGKTLALAAMMGNKGQIVACDVSASRLEGAVRRLRRAGVTNVERHLVTTGDKWAKRRAGAFDRVLVDAPCTGTGTWRRNPDARSRLSEQDLLELTRKQSGILDTAQALVRPGGWLIYGTCSLLEEENEAQVSAFLTRHAGFALVPLDRAWPFEGTPPGDMPSGDMPAGGTSSRGTPSGDAPPEEGAMLSLTPARHGTDGFFAAVLERRA
;
A
#
# COMPACT_ATOMS: atom_id res chain seq x y z
N MET A 1 -10.00 -30.19 -3.52
CA MET A 1 -11.44 -29.82 -3.61
C MET A 1 -11.92 -29.91 -5.05
N THR A 2 -13.20 -30.21 -5.28
CA THR A 2 -13.80 -30.11 -6.62
C THR A 2 -13.93 -28.63 -7.04
N PRO A 3 -14.03 -28.32 -8.35
CA PRO A 3 -14.23 -26.95 -8.80
C PRO A 3 -15.47 -26.27 -8.16
N PRO A 4 -16.66 -26.91 -8.07
CA PRO A 4 -17.80 -26.31 -7.34
C PRO A 4 -17.53 -26.07 -5.85
N ALA A 5 -16.81 -26.96 -5.16
CA ALA A 5 -16.45 -26.77 -3.76
C ALA A 5 -15.49 -25.58 -3.53
N ARG A 6 -14.63 -25.25 -4.51
CA ARG A 6 -13.80 -24.03 -4.47
C ARG A 6 -14.66 -22.77 -4.63
N LEU A 7 -15.72 -22.83 -5.46
CA LEU A 7 -16.66 -21.71 -5.63
C LEU A 7 -17.44 -21.47 -4.34
N GLU A 8 -17.94 -22.52 -3.70
CA GLU A 8 -18.61 -22.40 -2.42
C GLU A 8 -17.69 -21.81 -1.34
N ALA A 9 -16.46 -22.30 -1.25
CA ALA A 9 -15.48 -21.73 -0.32
C ALA A 9 -15.14 -20.26 -0.63
N ALA A 10 -15.16 -19.85 -1.90
CA ALA A 10 -14.95 -18.46 -2.30
C ALA A 10 -16.16 -17.58 -1.92
N ILE A 11 -17.38 -18.07 -2.06
CA ILE A 11 -18.61 -17.39 -1.63
C ILE A 11 -18.57 -17.16 -0.12
N VAL A 12 -18.33 -18.21 0.66
CA VAL A 12 -18.28 -18.14 2.14
C VAL A 12 -17.15 -17.22 2.62
N LEU A 13 -16.00 -17.21 1.94
CA LEU A 13 -14.91 -16.29 2.29
C LEU A 13 -15.27 -14.84 1.96
N LEU A 14 -15.94 -14.60 0.84
CA LEU A 14 -16.38 -13.25 0.45
C LEU A 14 -17.43 -12.71 1.41
N ASP A 15 -18.40 -13.55 1.82
CA ASP A 15 -19.36 -13.24 2.87
C ASP A 15 -18.65 -12.84 4.18
N ALA A 16 -17.70 -13.65 4.64
CA ALA A 16 -16.96 -13.37 5.86
C ALA A 16 -16.17 -12.05 5.80
N ILE A 17 -15.69 -11.65 4.62
CA ILE A 17 -15.01 -10.36 4.42
C ILE A 17 -16.04 -9.21 4.51
N GLU A 18 -17.22 -9.35 3.92
CA GLU A 18 -18.29 -8.35 3.95
C GLU A 18 -18.91 -8.17 5.34
N GLU A 19 -19.03 -9.25 6.11
CA GLU A 19 -19.50 -9.23 7.50
C GLU A 19 -18.49 -8.64 8.49
N ALA A 20 -17.24 -8.44 8.07
CA ALA A 20 -16.18 -7.90 8.92
C ALA A 20 -15.61 -6.57 8.38
N PRO A 21 -16.41 -5.48 8.21
CA PRO A 21 -15.99 -4.24 7.54
C PRO A 21 -14.86 -3.51 8.26
N GLY A 22 -14.67 -3.75 9.57
CA GLY A 22 -13.55 -3.18 10.35
C GLY A 22 -12.23 -3.95 10.22
N ARG A 23 -12.17 -5.06 9.46
CA ARG A 23 -10.99 -5.92 9.33
C ARG A 23 -10.50 -5.98 7.89
N PRO A 24 -9.16 -5.95 7.67
CA PRO A 24 -8.59 -6.20 6.35
C PRO A 24 -8.98 -7.58 5.81
N GLY A 25 -9.31 -7.66 4.52
CA GLY A 25 -9.75 -8.90 3.90
C GLY A 25 -8.72 -10.03 3.94
N ASP A 26 -7.43 -9.70 3.89
CA ASP A 26 -6.34 -10.67 4.04
C ASP A 26 -6.28 -11.27 5.45
N ALA A 27 -6.56 -10.50 6.49
CA ALA A 27 -6.66 -10.98 7.87
C ALA A 27 -7.83 -11.95 8.04
N VAL A 28 -9.00 -11.61 7.45
CA VAL A 28 -10.18 -12.48 7.45
C VAL A 28 -9.88 -13.79 6.69
N ALA A 29 -9.25 -13.69 5.52
CA ALA A 29 -8.86 -14.87 4.73
C ALA A 29 -7.87 -15.77 5.47
N ASN A 30 -6.90 -15.19 6.18
CA ASN A 30 -5.96 -15.96 6.99
C ASN A 30 -6.66 -16.76 8.10
N ASP A 31 -7.61 -16.15 8.81
CA ASP A 31 -8.38 -16.83 9.83
C ASP A 31 -9.30 -17.89 9.23
N PHE A 32 -9.95 -17.60 8.10
CA PHE A 32 -10.77 -18.54 7.34
C PHE A 32 -10.00 -19.82 6.99
N PHE A 33 -8.79 -19.68 6.43
CA PHE A 33 -7.97 -20.84 6.06
C PHE A 33 -7.33 -21.52 7.26
N ARG A 34 -7.07 -20.80 8.35
CA ARG A 34 -6.56 -21.41 9.59
C ARG A 34 -7.59 -22.32 10.23
N ALA A 35 -8.85 -21.91 10.21
CA ALA A 35 -9.97 -22.71 10.69
C ALA A 35 -10.28 -23.92 9.79
N ARG A 36 -9.87 -23.87 8.50
CA ARG A 36 -10.18 -24.91 7.49
C ARG A 36 -8.91 -25.56 6.98
N ARG A 37 -8.17 -26.23 7.86
CA ARG A 37 -6.87 -26.86 7.55
C ARG A 37 -6.93 -27.92 6.45
N PHE A 38 -8.10 -28.50 6.19
CA PHE A 38 -8.35 -29.44 5.12
C PHE A 38 -8.23 -28.82 3.71
N ILE A 39 -8.31 -27.50 3.58
CA ILE A 39 -8.10 -26.82 2.30
C ILE A 39 -6.60 -26.78 2.02
N GLY A 40 -6.15 -27.59 1.07
CA GLY A 40 -4.74 -27.67 0.66
C GLY A 40 -4.24 -26.39 -0.03
N GLY A 41 -2.92 -26.25 -0.17
CA GLY A 41 -2.28 -25.02 -0.70
C GLY A 41 -2.76 -24.61 -2.09
N GLY A 42 -2.96 -25.56 -3.00
CA GLY A 42 -3.50 -25.29 -4.35
C GLY A 42 -4.95 -24.77 -4.31
N ASP A 43 -5.79 -25.38 -3.46
CA ASP A 43 -7.17 -24.96 -3.28
C ASP A 43 -7.27 -23.59 -2.62
N ARG A 44 -6.44 -23.32 -1.60
CA ARG A 44 -6.36 -21.98 -0.97
C ARG A 44 -6.05 -20.91 -1.99
N ARG A 45 -5.10 -21.17 -2.90
CA ARG A 45 -4.75 -20.25 -3.97
C ARG A 45 -5.95 -20.00 -4.88
N ALA A 46 -6.59 -21.06 -5.38
CA ALA A 46 -7.74 -20.94 -6.27
C ALA A 46 -8.91 -20.18 -5.63
N VAL A 47 -9.22 -20.47 -4.36
CA VAL A 47 -10.26 -19.75 -3.58
C VAL A 47 -9.88 -18.26 -3.42
N SER A 48 -8.65 -17.98 -2.99
CA SER A 48 -8.19 -16.59 -2.84
C SER A 48 -8.22 -15.85 -4.16
N ASP A 49 -7.72 -16.44 -5.24
CA ASP A 49 -7.69 -15.80 -6.56
C ASP A 49 -9.10 -15.42 -7.02
N ARG A 50 -10.10 -16.28 -6.79
CA ARG A 50 -11.51 -15.97 -7.08
C ARG A 50 -12.02 -14.81 -6.25
N VAL A 51 -11.81 -14.83 -4.94
CA VAL A 51 -12.28 -13.75 -4.02
C VAL A 51 -11.62 -12.42 -4.38
N TRP A 52 -10.30 -12.39 -4.54
CA TRP A 52 -9.59 -11.15 -4.88
C TRP A 52 -9.97 -10.60 -6.26
N ARG A 53 -10.31 -11.47 -7.20
CA ARG A 53 -10.83 -11.06 -8.52
C ARG A 53 -12.19 -10.38 -8.38
N VAL A 54 -13.11 -10.97 -7.61
CA VAL A 54 -14.40 -10.34 -7.32
C VAL A 54 -14.22 -9.00 -6.60
N LEU A 55 -13.37 -8.92 -5.58
CA LEU A 55 -13.11 -7.68 -4.84
C LEU A 55 -12.53 -6.57 -5.74
N ARG A 56 -11.70 -6.89 -6.74
CA ARG A 56 -11.18 -5.92 -7.71
C ARG A 56 -12.21 -5.41 -8.70
N ALA A 57 -13.31 -6.11 -8.87
CA ALA A 57 -14.35 -5.78 -9.84
C ALA A 57 -15.73 -5.62 -9.17
N ARG A 58 -15.75 -5.41 -7.85
CA ARG A 58 -16.97 -5.49 -7.04
C ARG A 58 -18.06 -4.52 -7.49
N ARG A 59 -17.69 -3.27 -7.79
CA ARG A 59 -18.66 -2.25 -8.23
C ARG A 59 -19.15 -2.51 -9.63
N ARG A 60 -18.28 -2.88 -10.57
CA ARG A 60 -18.66 -3.23 -11.94
C ARG A 60 -19.53 -4.48 -11.99
N LEU A 61 -19.18 -5.52 -11.23
CA LEU A 61 -20.02 -6.71 -11.09
C LEU A 61 -21.37 -6.36 -10.46
N GLY A 62 -21.39 -5.53 -9.41
CA GLY A 62 -22.62 -5.05 -8.77
C GLY A 62 -23.51 -4.19 -9.67
N TRP A 63 -22.94 -3.48 -10.64
CA TRP A 63 -23.68 -2.73 -11.64
C TRP A 63 -24.45 -3.67 -12.60
N TRP A 64 -23.83 -4.78 -12.99
CA TRP A 64 -24.45 -5.82 -13.82
C TRP A 64 -25.55 -6.57 -13.07
N VAL A 65 -25.35 -6.82 -11.77
CA VAL A 65 -26.25 -7.65 -10.96
C VAL A 65 -26.77 -6.81 -9.78
N PRO A 66 -27.93 -6.13 -9.92
CA PRO A 66 -28.53 -5.35 -8.85
C PRO A 66 -28.81 -6.22 -7.61
N LYS A 67 -28.57 -5.65 -6.42
CA LYS A 67 -28.65 -6.35 -5.12
C LYS A 67 -27.70 -7.56 -5.05
N ALA A 68 -26.49 -7.36 -5.56
CA ALA A 68 -25.46 -8.39 -5.63
C ALA A 68 -25.12 -8.94 -4.24
N THR A 69 -25.42 -10.21 -4.03
CA THR A 69 -24.89 -10.99 -2.92
C THR A 69 -23.50 -11.55 -3.31
N PRO A 70 -22.62 -11.91 -2.36
CA PRO A 70 -21.36 -12.60 -2.64
C PRO A 70 -21.51 -13.76 -3.60
N ARG A 71 -22.55 -14.55 -3.47
CA ARG A 71 -22.91 -15.65 -4.35
C ARG A 71 -23.14 -15.19 -5.79
N LEU A 72 -23.92 -14.13 -5.99
CA LEU A 72 -24.16 -13.56 -7.33
C LEU A 72 -22.92 -12.88 -7.91
N LEU A 73 -22.11 -12.20 -7.09
CA LEU A 73 -20.86 -11.60 -7.54
C LEU A 73 -19.86 -12.66 -8.05
N VAL A 74 -19.75 -13.79 -7.34
CA VAL A 74 -18.90 -14.91 -7.79
C VAL A 74 -19.44 -15.48 -9.11
N ALA A 75 -20.75 -15.70 -9.23
CA ALA A 75 -21.36 -16.19 -10.47
C ALA A 75 -21.17 -15.22 -11.65
N ALA A 76 -21.43 -13.93 -11.44
CA ALA A 76 -21.24 -12.89 -12.46
C ALA A 76 -19.77 -12.79 -12.89
N SER A 77 -18.81 -12.95 -11.96
CA SER A 77 -17.39 -12.96 -12.30
C SER A 77 -16.98 -14.09 -13.23
N LEU A 78 -17.64 -15.24 -13.16
CA LEU A 78 -17.40 -16.37 -14.07
C LEU A 78 -17.90 -16.04 -15.48
N LEU A 79 -19.10 -15.42 -15.58
CA LEU A 79 -19.68 -15.04 -16.88
C LEU A 79 -18.82 -14.00 -17.60
N THR A 80 -18.33 -12.98 -16.88
CA THR A 80 -17.41 -11.98 -17.45
C THR A 80 -16.04 -12.53 -17.82
N GLU A 81 -15.72 -13.76 -17.39
CA GLU A 81 -14.53 -14.53 -17.79
C GLU A 81 -14.81 -15.51 -18.94
N GLY A 82 -16.00 -15.45 -19.53
CA GLY A 82 -16.36 -16.26 -20.69
C GLY A 82 -17.04 -17.60 -20.37
N TRP A 83 -17.45 -17.83 -19.11
CA TRP A 83 -18.29 -18.99 -18.83
C TRP A 83 -19.68 -18.79 -19.41
N SER A 84 -20.32 -19.88 -19.88
CA SER A 84 -21.74 -19.86 -20.22
C SER A 84 -22.60 -19.89 -18.97
N LEU A 85 -23.81 -19.33 -19.04
CA LEU A 85 -24.80 -19.40 -17.96
C LEU A 85 -25.15 -20.86 -17.59
N ALA A 86 -25.20 -21.74 -18.58
CA ALA A 86 -25.39 -23.18 -18.36
C ALA A 86 -24.21 -23.78 -17.56
N GLY A 87 -22.98 -23.37 -17.86
CA GLY A 87 -21.80 -23.79 -17.10
C GLY A 87 -21.82 -23.31 -15.64
N VAL A 88 -22.23 -22.04 -15.42
CA VAL A 88 -22.41 -21.51 -14.07
C VAL A 88 -23.54 -22.26 -13.33
N ALA A 89 -24.70 -22.47 -13.99
CA ALA A 89 -25.82 -23.23 -13.38
C ALA A 89 -25.40 -24.67 -13.04
N GLY A 90 -24.59 -25.33 -13.86
CA GLY A 90 -24.04 -26.65 -13.57
C GLY A 90 -23.08 -26.66 -12.37
N ALA A 91 -22.28 -25.61 -12.19
CA ALA A 91 -21.41 -25.45 -11.02
C ALA A 91 -22.19 -25.09 -9.73
N TYR A 92 -23.39 -24.52 -9.86
CA TYR A 92 -24.35 -24.18 -8.82
C TYR A 92 -25.48 -25.21 -8.73
N ALA A 93 -25.19 -26.48 -8.95
CA ALA A 93 -26.20 -27.54 -8.98
C ALA A 93 -26.55 -28.11 -7.59
N GLY A 94 -25.95 -27.58 -6.53
CA GLY A 94 -26.10 -28.13 -5.21
C GLY A 94 -25.21 -29.36 -4.96
N GLY A 95 -25.30 -29.92 -3.78
CA GLY A 95 -24.49 -31.06 -3.32
C GLY A 95 -23.75 -30.74 -2.04
N GLN A 96 -23.05 -31.72 -1.48
CA GLN A 96 -22.48 -31.61 -0.12
C GLN A 96 -21.51 -30.42 0.09
N PHE A 97 -20.85 -29.94 -1.00
CA PHE A 97 -19.85 -28.87 -0.90
C PHE A 97 -19.89 -27.91 -2.10
N ALA A 98 -21.00 -27.91 -2.83
CA ALA A 98 -21.20 -27.02 -3.99
C ALA A 98 -22.23 -25.94 -3.65
N PRO A 99 -22.20 -24.78 -4.32
CA PRO A 99 -23.24 -23.77 -4.16
C PRO A 99 -24.62 -24.38 -4.50
N SER A 100 -25.65 -24.00 -3.74
CA SER A 100 -27.04 -24.41 -4.05
C SER A 100 -27.46 -23.97 -5.45
N GLY A 101 -28.46 -24.61 -6.05
CA GLY A 101 -28.98 -24.25 -7.37
C GLY A 101 -29.36 -22.78 -7.49
N LEU A 102 -29.17 -22.19 -8.66
CA LEU A 102 -29.57 -20.81 -8.92
C LEU A 102 -31.10 -20.69 -8.84
N GLU A 103 -31.58 -19.70 -8.09
CA GLU A 103 -32.98 -19.32 -8.11
C GLU A 103 -33.37 -18.66 -9.44
N ARG A 104 -34.67 -18.63 -9.76
CA ARG A 104 -35.19 -18.07 -11.00
C ARG A 104 -34.81 -16.58 -11.19
N ASN A 105 -34.85 -15.81 -10.12
CA ASN A 105 -34.46 -14.38 -10.09
C ASN A 105 -32.96 -14.22 -10.31
N GLU A 106 -32.13 -15.06 -9.68
CA GLU A 106 -30.67 -15.07 -9.87
C GLU A 106 -30.29 -15.44 -11.31
N TYR A 107 -30.91 -16.50 -11.84
CA TYR A 107 -30.70 -16.92 -13.22
C TYR A 107 -31.05 -15.79 -14.21
N ASN A 108 -32.17 -15.10 -14.01
CA ASN A 108 -32.59 -14.00 -14.86
C ASN A 108 -31.64 -12.78 -14.76
N ALA A 109 -31.10 -12.51 -13.56
CA ALA A 109 -30.10 -11.45 -13.38
C ALA A 109 -28.79 -11.80 -14.11
N LEU A 110 -28.29 -13.02 -13.95
CA LEU A 110 -27.06 -13.50 -14.57
C LEU A 110 -27.16 -13.61 -16.09
N ARG A 111 -28.34 -13.90 -16.65
CA ARG A 111 -28.57 -13.94 -18.09
C ARG A 111 -28.21 -12.62 -18.79
N ARG A 112 -28.28 -11.48 -18.10
CA ARG A 112 -27.93 -10.17 -18.66
C ARG A 112 -26.40 -9.97 -18.75
N VAL A 113 -25.65 -10.76 -18.00
CA VAL A 113 -24.18 -10.68 -17.91
C VAL A 113 -23.51 -11.61 -18.91
N GLU A 114 -24.23 -12.68 -19.34
CA GLU A 114 -23.67 -13.67 -20.26
C GLU A 114 -23.24 -13.02 -21.59
N GLY A 115 -22.01 -13.27 -22.00
CA GLY A 115 -21.43 -12.71 -23.23
C GLY A 115 -21.07 -11.22 -23.16
N GLN A 116 -21.23 -10.58 -22.00
CA GLN A 116 -20.86 -9.20 -21.82
C GLN A 116 -19.42 -9.06 -21.33
N ASN A 117 -18.78 -7.95 -21.70
CA ASN A 117 -17.54 -7.51 -21.08
C ASN A 117 -17.82 -6.96 -19.68
N LEU A 118 -16.83 -7.05 -18.79
CA LEU A 118 -16.96 -6.47 -17.45
C LEU A 118 -17.26 -4.96 -17.52
N ASP A 119 -16.59 -4.24 -18.40
CA ASP A 119 -16.78 -2.80 -18.61
C ASP A 119 -17.91 -2.55 -19.64
N HIS A 120 -18.77 -1.59 -19.33
CA HIS A 120 -19.85 -1.15 -20.20
C HIS A 120 -19.81 0.37 -20.39
N PRO A 121 -20.10 0.92 -21.60
CA PRO A 121 -20.08 2.36 -21.85
C PRO A 121 -20.97 3.18 -20.92
N ASP A 122 -22.12 2.65 -20.52
CA ASP A 122 -23.10 3.32 -19.67
C ASP A 122 -22.74 3.26 -18.17
N MET A 123 -21.65 2.60 -17.78
CA MET A 123 -21.22 2.60 -16.39
C MET A 123 -20.79 4.00 -15.97
N PRO A 124 -21.30 4.53 -14.83
CA PRO A 124 -20.76 5.75 -14.23
C PRO A 124 -19.25 5.61 -13.98
N ALA A 125 -18.51 6.70 -14.18
CA ALA A 125 -17.05 6.69 -14.01
C ALA A 125 -16.59 6.15 -12.64
N PRO A 126 -17.19 6.50 -11.49
CA PRO A 126 -16.82 5.91 -10.21
C PRO A 126 -16.98 4.39 -10.15
N VAL A 127 -18.01 3.84 -10.81
CA VAL A 127 -18.24 2.40 -10.92
C VAL A 127 -17.16 1.75 -11.78
N ARG A 128 -16.88 2.33 -12.96
CA ARG A 128 -15.84 1.86 -13.88
C ARG A 128 -14.47 1.82 -13.23
N PHE A 129 -14.16 2.81 -12.42
CA PHE A 129 -12.88 2.93 -11.70
C PHE A 129 -12.87 2.24 -10.33
N GLU A 130 -13.94 1.52 -9.96
CA GLU A 130 -14.00 0.77 -8.70
C GLU A 130 -13.74 1.65 -7.46
N MET A 131 -14.16 2.91 -7.44
CA MET A 131 -13.94 3.83 -6.34
C MET A 131 -15.25 4.38 -5.75
N PRO A 132 -15.28 4.78 -4.47
CA PRO A 132 -16.43 5.50 -3.91
C PRO A 132 -16.75 6.78 -4.69
N ASP A 133 -18.04 7.13 -4.80
CA ASP A 133 -18.48 8.28 -5.61
C ASP A 133 -17.89 9.60 -5.13
N TRP A 134 -17.78 9.79 -3.80
CA TRP A 134 -17.21 10.98 -3.18
C TRP A 134 -15.72 11.20 -3.52
N LEU A 135 -15.01 10.12 -3.85
CA LEU A 135 -13.58 10.14 -4.14
C LEU A 135 -13.27 10.49 -5.59
N TYR A 136 -14.19 10.20 -6.51
CA TYR A 136 -13.97 10.39 -7.94
C TYR A 136 -13.55 11.83 -8.33
N PRO A 137 -14.20 12.90 -7.83
CA PRO A 137 -13.77 14.26 -8.16
C PRO A 137 -12.33 14.57 -7.73
N ARG A 138 -11.90 14.06 -6.57
CA ARG A 138 -10.52 14.23 -6.05
C ARG A 138 -9.49 13.52 -6.92
N MET A 139 -9.79 12.28 -7.29
CA MET A 139 -8.89 11.49 -8.16
C MET A 139 -8.85 12.06 -9.58
N LEU A 140 -9.96 12.58 -10.08
CA LEU A 140 -10.01 13.26 -11.38
C LEU A 140 -9.19 14.57 -11.35
N ALA A 141 -9.30 15.36 -10.30
CA ALA A 141 -8.50 16.59 -10.12
C ALA A 141 -6.99 16.25 -10.02
N ARG A 142 -6.63 15.16 -9.33
CA ARG A 142 -5.25 14.72 -9.14
C ARG A 142 -4.59 14.21 -10.42
N PHE A 143 -5.32 13.43 -11.23
CA PHE A 143 -4.73 12.66 -12.33
C PHE A 143 -5.13 13.16 -13.72
N GLY A 144 -6.21 13.94 -13.85
CA GLY A 144 -6.70 14.41 -15.14
C GLY A 144 -6.81 13.28 -16.17
N ASP A 145 -6.16 13.44 -17.31
CA ASP A 145 -6.16 12.46 -18.41
C ASP A 145 -5.44 11.14 -18.03
N ALA A 146 -4.53 11.17 -17.07
CA ALA A 146 -3.84 9.96 -16.58
C ALA A 146 -4.72 9.07 -15.67
N LEU A 147 -5.91 9.54 -15.24
CA LEU A 147 -6.77 8.81 -14.31
C LEU A 147 -7.08 7.39 -14.77
N THR A 148 -7.38 7.19 -16.05
CA THR A 148 -7.71 5.87 -16.59
C THR A 148 -6.54 4.90 -16.47
N ALA A 149 -5.32 5.34 -16.78
CA ALA A 149 -4.12 4.51 -16.68
C ALA A 149 -3.82 4.15 -15.21
N GLU A 150 -3.92 5.11 -14.29
CA GLU A 150 -3.67 4.90 -12.86
C GLU A 150 -4.71 3.95 -12.25
N MET A 151 -5.99 4.11 -12.56
CA MET A 151 -7.03 3.23 -12.01
C MET A 151 -6.96 1.82 -12.59
N THR A 152 -6.52 1.68 -13.83
CA THR A 152 -6.24 0.37 -14.44
C THR A 152 -5.09 -0.33 -13.70
N ALA A 153 -3.98 0.37 -13.47
CA ALA A 153 -2.83 -0.16 -12.75
C ALA A 153 -3.15 -0.51 -11.28
N LEU A 154 -3.96 0.33 -10.60
CA LEU A 154 -4.45 0.06 -9.25
C LEU A 154 -5.43 -1.11 -9.18
N SER A 155 -6.09 -1.47 -10.27
CA SER A 155 -7.01 -2.61 -10.34
C SER A 155 -6.31 -3.91 -10.74
N ALA A 156 -5.11 -3.84 -11.30
CA ALA A 156 -4.29 -5.00 -11.59
C ALA A 156 -3.78 -5.69 -10.29
N ALA A 157 -3.32 -6.93 -10.41
CA ALA A 157 -2.64 -7.58 -9.31
C ALA A 157 -1.22 -7.02 -9.18
N ALA A 158 -0.83 -6.63 -7.95
CA ALA A 158 0.52 -6.17 -7.69
C ALA A 158 1.56 -7.29 -7.87
N PRO A 159 2.74 -7.00 -8.42
CA PRO A 159 3.87 -7.91 -8.37
C PRO A 159 4.35 -8.12 -6.93
N LEU A 160 5.19 -9.11 -6.72
CA LEU A 160 5.82 -9.36 -5.44
C LEU A 160 7.19 -8.70 -5.40
N ASP A 161 7.30 -7.59 -4.67
CA ASP A 161 8.57 -6.93 -4.46
C ASP A 161 9.23 -7.41 -3.17
N LEU A 162 10.53 -7.63 -3.25
CA LEU A 162 11.41 -8.05 -2.18
C LEU A 162 12.48 -6.99 -1.97
N ARG A 163 12.78 -6.70 -0.72
CA ARG A 163 13.96 -5.91 -0.34
C ARG A 163 15.07 -6.84 0.13
N VAL A 164 16.25 -6.70 -0.44
CA VAL A 164 17.45 -7.38 0.03
C VAL A 164 17.91 -6.79 1.37
N ASN A 165 18.29 -7.66 2.28
CA ASN A 165 18.84 -7.27 3.57
C ASN A 165 20.37 -7.09 3.46
N LEU A 166 20.82 -5.86 3.42
CA LEU A 166 22.24 -5.50 3.30
C LEU A 166 23.11 -5.95 4.47
N LEU A 167 22.51 -6.36 5.60
CA LEU A 167 23.25 -7.00 6.71
C LEU A 167 23.65 -8.43 6.42
N LYS A 168 23.04 -9.07 5.39
CA LYS A 168 23.18 -10.50 5.11
C LYS A 168 23.71 -10.82 3.73
N GLY A 169 23.68 -9.88 2.81
CA GLY A 169 24.19 -10.10 1.48
C GLY A 169 23.85 -8.99 0.49
N THR A 170 24.30 -9.16 -0.70
CA THR A 170 24.11 -8.26 -1.85
C THR A 170 22.87 -8.63 -2.65
N ARG A 171 22.45 -7.73 -3.56
CA ARG A 171 21.32 -8.02 -4.46
C ARG A 171 21.61 -9.19 -5.40
N ALA A 172 22.85 -9.32 -5.87
CA ALA A 172 23.25 -10.44 -6.73
C ALA A 172 23.18 -11.79 -6.00
N GLU A 173 23.64 -11.86 -4.75
CA GLU A 173 23.54 -13.08 -3.92
C GLU A 173 22.09 -13.45 -3.61
N ALA A 174 21.24 -12.45 -3.31
CA ALA A 174 19.83 -12.69 -3.08
C ALA A 174 19.10 -13.17 -4.35
N GLN A 175 19.44 -12.63 -5.51
CA GLN A 175 18.90 -13.03 -6.81
C GLN A 175 19.31 -14.48 -7.12
N ALA A 176 20.56 -14.84 -6.91
CA ALA A 176 21.05 -16.21 -7.09
C ALA A 176 20.37 -17.20 -6.14
N ALA A 177 20.18 -16.81 -4.85
CA ALA A 177 19.48 -17.65 -3.88
C ALA A 177 18.02 -17.90 -4.28
N LEU A 178 17.30 -16.87 -4.74
CA LEU A 178 15.92 -17.00 -5.22
C LEU A 178 15.84 -17.86 -6.48
N ALA A 179 16.80 -17.73 -7.41
CA ALA A 179 16.88 -18.56 -8.62
C ALA A 179 17.09 -20.05 -8.26
N ALA A 180 17.92 -20.35 -7.27
CA ALA A 180 18.10 -21.72 -6.76
C ALA A 180 16.82 -22.32 -6.12
N GLU A 181 15.89 -21.46 -5.67
CA GLU A 181 14.55 -21.83 -5.18
C GLU A 181 13.51 -21.92 -6.31
N GLY A 182 13.90 -21.68 -7.58
CA GLY A 182 13.01 -21.70 -8.73
C GLY A 182 12.22 -20.39 -8.93
N TRP A 183 12.67 -19.26 -8.32
CA TRP A 183 12.05 -17.96 -8.49
C TRP A 183 12.90 -17.05 -9.38
N GLU A 184 12.36 -16.68 -10.52
CA GLU A 184 12.95 -15.63 -11.36
C GLU A 184 12.67 -14.27 -10.72
N ALA A 185 13.70 -13.62 -10.21
CA ALA A 185 13.63 -12.30 -9.59
C ALA A 185 14.47 -11.32 -10.38
N VAL A 186 13.87 -10.20 -10.79
CA VAL A 186 14.55 -9.14 -11.54
C VAL A 186 14.78 -7.91 -10.66
N PRO A 187 15.86 -7.14 -10.88
CA PRO A 187 16.07 -5.87 -10.20
C PRO A 187 14.89 -4.91 -10.40
N THR A 188 14.48 -4.22 -9.34
CA THR A 188 13.50 -3.14 -9.46
C THR A 188 14.17 -1.84 -9.95
N PRO A 189 13.42 -0.94 -10.65
CA PRO A 189 14.01 0.23 -11.30
C PRO A 189 14.55 1.29 -10.35
N LEU A 190 13.90 1.53 -9.22
CA LEU A 190 14.19 2.66 -8.34
C LEU A 190 15.09 2.27 -7.16
N SER A 191 14.83 1.11 -6.55
CA SER A 191 15.58 0.67 -5.37
C SER A 191 16.78 -0.21 -5.76
N PRO A 192 18.02 0.16 -5.39
CA PRO A 192 19.19 -0.67 -5.68
C PRO A 192 19.18 -2.00 -4.90
N TRP A 193 18.29 -2.15 -3.95
CA TRP A 193 18.11 -3.36 -3.10
C TRP A 193 16.86 -4.14 -3.45
N GLY A 194 16.08 -3.62 -4.39
CA GLY A 194 14.80 -4.19 -4.78
C GLY A 194 14.97 -5.34 -5.78
N LEU A 195 14.17 -6.37 -5.57
CA LEU A 195 13.96 -7.48 -6.50
C LEU A 195 12.46 -7.68 -6.70
N ARG A 196 12.04 -7.95 -7.92
CA ARG A 196 10.63 -8.18 -8.29
C ARG A 196 10.44 -9.59 -8.83
N ILE A 197 9.39 -10.25 -8.36
CA ILE A 197 8.93 -11.54 -8.88
C ILE A 197 7.51 -11.35 -9.41
N GLU A 198 7.25 -11.80 -10.62
CA GLU A 198 5.93 -11.71 -11.20
C GLU A 198 4.94 -12.66 -10.53
N GLY A 199 3.75 -12.14 -10.27
CA GLY A 199 2.65 -12.86 -9.67
C GLY A 199 2.80 -13.15 -8.18
N ARG A 200 1.81 -13.83 -7.62
CA ARG A 200 1.82 -14.27 -6.21
C ARG A 200 2.62 -15.55 -6.05
N ARG A 201 3.68 -15.50 -5.28
CA ARG A 201 4.58 -16.64 -5.01
C ARG A 201 4.75 -16.87 -3.51
N PRO A 202 4.78 -18.13 -3.02
CA PRO A 202 4.91 -18.44 -1.59
C PRO A 202 6.38 -18.37 -1.13
N VAL A 203 7.07 -17.27 -1.41
CA VAL A 203 8.52 -17.10 -1.09
C VAL A 203 8.82 -17.17 0.41
N THR A 204 7.82 -16.97 1.28
CA THR A 204 8.00 -17.00 2.73
C THR A 204 8.41 -18.35 3.28
N GLY A 205 8.18 -19.43 2.54
CA GLY A 205 8.63 -20.78 2.87
C GLY A 205 10.07 -21.08 2.44
N GLY A 206 10.65 -20.28 1.56
CA GLY A 206 11.96 -20.51 0.98
C GLY A 206 13.13 -20.10 1.88
N PRO A 207 14.31 -20.71 1.68
CA PRO A 207 15.53 -20.44 2.43
C PRO A 207 15.95 -18.96 2.43
N ALA A 208 15.86 -18.25 1.29
CA ALA A 208 16.23 -16.83 1.19
C ALA A 208 15.40 -15.93 2.14
N PHE A 209 14.11 -16.21 2.27
CA PHE A 209 13.25 -15.48 3.19
C PHE A 209 13.48 -15.95 4.65
N GLN A 210 13.56 -17.25 4.89
CA GLN A 210 13.73 -17.81 6.24
C GLN A 210 15.07 -17.43 6.88
N SER A 211 16.13 -17.33 6.09
CA SER A 211 17.43 -16.80 6.55
C SER A 211 17.41 -15.30 6.82
N GLY A 212 16.41 -14.58 6.32
CA GLY A 212 16.32 -13.12 6.41
C GLY A 212 17.22 -12.38 5.41
N LEU A 213 17.64 -13.05 4.33
CA LEU A 213 18.36 -12.43 3.21
C LEU A 213 17.43 -11.49 2.42
N VAL A 214 16.15 -11.83 2.31
CA VAL A 214 15.13 -10.98 1.69
C VAL A 214 13.94 -10.76 2.61
N GLU A 215 13.25 -9.62 2.42
CA GLU A 215 12.03 -9.23 3.11
C GLU A 215 11.00 -8.78 2.08
N ILE A 216 9.72 -9.12 2.28
CA ILE A 216 8.64 -8.63 1.41
C ILE A 216 8.40 -7.15 1.70
N GLN A 217 8.63 -6.30 0.72
CA GLN A 217 8.36 -4.87 0.80
C GLN A 217 8.25 -4.28 -0.61
N ASP A 218 7.16 -3.53 -0.86
CA ASP A 218 6.98 -2.77 -2.10
C ASP A 218 8.15 -1.81 -2.34
N GLU A 219 8.53 -1.63 -3.61
CA GLU A 219 9.66 -0.77 -3.98
C GLU A 219 9.47 0.67 -3.53
N GLY A 220 8.26 1.24 -3.64
CA GLY A 220 7.98 2.61 -3.17
C GLY A 220 8.21 2.76 -1.66
N SER A 221 7.86 1.73 -0.88
CA SER A 221 8.16 1.70 0.56
C SER A 221 9.68 1.61 0.85
N GLN A 222 10.45 0.95 -0.03
CA GLN A 222 11.91 0.91 0.08
C GLN A 222 12.52 2.29 -0.21
N VAL A 223 12.03 2.98 -1.24
CA VAL A 223 12.45 4.34 -1.60
C VAL A 223 12.13 5.32 -0.46
N LEU A 224 10.93 5.27 0.12
CA LEU A 224 10.58 6.10 1.27
C LEU A 224 11.54 5.88 2.46
N ALA A 225 11.91 4.64 2.76
CA ALA A 225 12.90 4.37 3.80
C ALA A 225 14.28 4.94 3.44
N ALA A 226 14.68 4.87 2.18
CA ALA A 226 15.97 5.38 1.70
C ALA A 226 16.08 6.90 1.77
N LEU A 227 14.98 7.64 1.52
CA LEU A 227 14.93 9.10 1.63
C LEU A 227 15.26 9.63 3.04
N THR A 228 15.25 8.78 4.05
CA THR A 228 15.75 9.16 5.38
C THR A 228 17.22 9.54 5.38
N GLY A 229 18.00 9.07 4.40
CA GLY A 229 19.44 9.33 4.31
C GLY A 229 20.20 8.90 5.57
N VAL A 230 19.74 7.85 6.27
CA VAL A 230 20.39 7.36 7.49
C VAL A 230 21.80 6.84 7.22
N LYS A 231 22.69 7.09 8.18
CA LYS A 231 24.09 6.64 8.13
C LYS A 231 24.44 5.90 9.42
N PRO A 232 25.47 5.03 9.39
CA PRO A 232 25.98 4.38 10.60
C PRO A 232 26.27 5.40 11.72
N GLY A 233 25.87 5.10 12.94
CA GLY A 233 26.08 5.92 14.11
C GLY A 233 24.95 6.92 14.43
N MET A 234 24.01 7.16 13.52
CA MET A 234 22.88 8.08 13.76
C MET A 234 21.89 7.56 14.81
N ARG A 235 21.15 8.50 15.39
CA ARG A 235 19.98 8.25 16.24
C ARG A 235 18.71 8.52 15.44
N VAL A 236 17.86 7.51 15.29
CA VAL A 236 16.72 7.50 14.39
C VAL A 236 15.44 7.12 15.12
N VAL A 237 14.32 7.73 14.74
CA VAL A 237 12.98 7.30 15.16
C VAL A 237 12.19 6.87 13.92
N ASP A 238 11.56 5.70 14.00
CA ASP A 238 10.48 5.27 13.12
C ASP A 238 9.18 5.42 13.92
N TRP A 239 8.43 6.51 13.69
CA TRP A 239 7.36 6.94 14.59
C TRP A 239 6.06 6.16 14.44
N CYS A 240 5.79 5.62 13.29
CA CYS A 240 4.63 4.76 13.02
C CYS A 240 5.12 3.39 12.49
N ALA A 241 6.00 2.75 13.24
CA ALA A 241 6.81 1.62 12.78
C ALA A 241 6.00 0.38 12.38
N GLY A 242 4.78 0.22 12.90
CA GLY A 242 3.96 -0.95 12.64
C GLY A 242 4.69 -2.24 12.98
N ALA A 243 4.74 -3.17 12.04
CA ALA A 243 5.47 -4.44 12.18
C ALA A 243 6.96 -4.33 11.75
N GLY A 244 7.52 -3.12 11.69
CA GLY A 244 8.95 -2.89 11.52
C GLY A 244 9.47 -2.99 10.08
N GLY A 245 8.62 -2.85 9.07
CA GLY A 245 9.05 -2.97 7.66
C GLY A 245 10.13 -1.95 7.28
N LYS A 246 9.90 -0.66 7.59
CA LYS A 246 10.85 0.42 7.36
C LYS A 246 11.97 0.41 8.40
N THR A 247 11.68 0.10 9.66
CA THR A 247 12.70 -0.11 10.72
C THR A 247 13.81 -1.08 10.28
N LEU A 248 13.43 -2.21 9.64
CA LEU A 248 14.38 -3.18 9.08
C LEU A 248 15.27 -2.60 7.97
N ALA A 249 14.69 -1.73 7.11
CA ALA A 249 15.44 -1.04 6.07
C ALA A 249 16.46 -0.07 6.67
N LEU A 250 16.02 0.75 7.65
CA LEU A 250 16.87 1.69 8.36
C LEU A 250 18.05 0.98 9.05
N ALA A 251 17.78 -0.12 9.77
CA ALA A 251 18.82 -0.89 10.45
C ALA A 251 19.85 -1.49 9.48
N ALA A 252 19.38 -1.97 8.30
CA ALA A 252 20.25 -2.48 7.27
C ALA A 252 21.15 -1.39 6.67
N MET A 253 20.60 -0.21 6.34
CA MET A 253 21.37 0.93 5.84
C MET A 253 22.36 1.47 6.88
N MET A 254 22.04 1.39 8.16
CA MET A 254 22.94 1.79 9.25
C MET A 254 24.00 0.73 9.60
N GLY A 255 23.95 -0.47 9.01
CA GLY A 255 24.87 -1.56 9.34
C GLY A 255 24.82 -1.97 10.81
N ASN A 256 23.64 -1.90 11.45
CA ASN A 256 23.45 -2.11 12.90
C ASN A 256 24.25 -1.13 13.81
N LYS A 257 24.73 -0.01 13.28
CA LYS A 257 25.49 1.00 14.04
C LYS A 257 24.62 2.21 14.33
N GLY A 258 24.64 2.71 15.59
CA GLY A 258 23.74 3.75 16.07
C GLY A 258 22.51 3.18 16.77
N GLN A 259 21.44 3.97 16.88
CA GLN A 259 20.22 3.60 17.60
C GLN A 259 18.98 3.91 16.75
N ILE A 260 18.05 2.96 16.68
CA ILE A 260 16.72 3.17 16.12
C ILE A 260 15.67 2.95 17.22
N VAL A 261 14.73 3.86 17.38
CA VAL A 261 13.55 3.64 18.22
C VAL A 261 12.32 3.46 17.31
N ALA A 262 11.76 2.27 17.32
CA ALA A 262 10.54 1.91 16.61
C ALA A 262 9.33 2.18 17.50
N CYS A 263 8.57 3.23 17.20
CA CYS A 263 7.41 3.68 17.96
C CYS A 263 6.10 3.29 17.23
N ASP A 264 5.13 2.77 17.97
CA ASP A 264 3.77 2.55 17.46
C ASP A 264 2.75 2.56 18.61
N VAL A 265 1.51 2.88 18.32
CA VAL A 265 0.39 2.82 19.29
C VAL A 265 -0.15 1.40 19.48
N SER A 266 0.23 0.46 18.64
CA SER A 266 -0.23 -0.94 18.65
C SER A 266 0.83 -1.88 19.21
N ALA A 267 0.61 -2.38 20.41
CA ALA A 267 1.48 -3.37 21.04
C ALA A 267 1.61 -4.64 20.18
N SER A 268 0.52 -5.09 19.55
CA SER A 268 0.52 -6.30 18.73
C SER A 268 1.37 -6.16 17.47
N ARG A 269 1.39 -4.96 16.86
CA ARG A 269 2.26 -4.68 15.70
C ARG A 269 3.73 -4.67 16.10
N LEU A 270 4.07 -3.99 17.20
CA LEU A 270 5.43 -3.96 17.74
C LEU A 270 5.92 -5.37 18.12
N GLU A 271 5.05 -6.21 18.68
CA GLU A 271 5.39 -7.61 18.97
C GLU A 271 5.61 -8.42 17.71
N GLY A 272 4.81 -8.17 16.67
CA GLY A 272 5.01 -8.74 15.33
C GLY A 272 6.39 -8.44 14.74
N ALA A 273 6.99 -7.28 15.06
CA ALA A 273 8.32 -6.90 14.61
C ALA A 273 9.44 -7.76 15.19
N VAL A 274 9.28 -8.33 16.40
CA VAL A 274 10.35 -9.08 17.10
C VAL A 274 10.92 -10.21 16.27
N ARG A 275 10.05 -11.06 15.73
CA ARG A 275 10.47 -12.19 14.88
C ARG A 275 11.16 -11.74 13.61
N ARG A 276 10.68 -10.65 13.01
CA ARG A 276 11.27 -10.08 11.79
C ARG A 276 12.64 -9.48 12.06
N LEU A 277 12.80 -8.69 13.12
CA LEU A 277 14.08 -8.13 13.54
C LEU A 277 15.12 -9.23 13.81
N ARG A 278 14.74 -10.28 14.56
CA ARG A 278 15.61 -11.43 14.83
C ARG A 278 16.01 -12.15 13.54
N ARG A 279 15.07 -12.47 12.68
CA ARG A 279 15.34 -13.12 11.39
C ARG A 279 16.29 -12.29 10.52
N ALA A 280 16.11 -10.98 10.49
CA ALA A 280 16.97 -10.07 9.74
C ALA A 280 18.35 -9.84 10.37
N GLY A 281 18.60 -10.27 11.61
CA GLY A 281 19.86 -10.03 12.31
C GLY A 281 20.02 -8.59 12.79
N VAL A 282 18.91 -7.89 13.05
CA VAL A 282 18.90 -6.50 13.54
C VAL A 282 19.11 -6.47 15.04
N THR A 283 20.04 -5.64 15.51
CA THR A 283 20.46 -5.58 16.92
C THR A 283 20.39 -4.18 17.52
N ASN A 284 20.19 -3.12 16.73
CA ASN A 284 20.25 -1.71 17.18
C ASN A 284 18.88 -1.05 17.30
N VAL A 285 17.79 -1.84 17.49
CA VAL A 285 16.42 -1.36 17.56
C VAL A 285 15.84 -1.51 18.97
N GLU A 286 15.39 -0.41 19.53
CA GLU A 286 14.52 -0.33 20.70
C GLU A 286 13.06 -0.18 20.22
N ARG A 287 12.12 -0.84 20.89
CA ARG A 287 10.67 -0.70 20.59
C ARG A 287 10.01 0.13 21.68
N HIS A 288 9.19 1.11 21.30
CA HIS A 288 8.48 1.96 22.23
C HIS A 288 6.98 2.00 21.91
N LEU A 289 6.14 1.57 22.86
CA LEU A 289 4.69 1.67 22.75
C LEU A 289 4.26 3.09 23.15
N VAL A 290 3.71 3.83 22.17
CA VAL A 290 3.18 5.17 22.41
C VAL A 290 1.79 5.07 23.04
N THR A 291 1.62 5.65 24.22
CA THR A 291 0.35 5.64 24.95
C THR A 291 -0.17 7.04 25.20
N THR A 292 -1.46 7.17 25.51
CA THR A 292 -2.07 8.47 25.88
C THR A 292 -1.37 9.07 27.08
N GLY A 293 -0.94 10.33 26.97
CA GLY A 293 -0.23 11.03 28.03
C GLY A 293 1.25 10.69 28.16
N ASP A 294 1.79 9.87 27.23
CA ASP A 294 3.21 9.53 27.22
C ASP A 294 4.09 10.79 27.07
N LYS A 295 5.09 10.92 27.96
CA LYS A 295 6.05 12.02 27.96
C LYS A 295 7.35 11.67 27.25
N TRP A 296 7.43 10.51 26.61
CA TRP A 296 8.65 10.00 25.97
C TRP A 296 9.20 10.97 24.93
N ALA A 297 8.35 11.46 24.03
CA ALA A 297 8.73 12.43 22.99
C ALA A 297 9.23 13.75 23.61
N LYS A 298 8.53 14.28 24.61
CA LYS A 298 8.96 15.52 25.31
C LYS A 298 10.34 15.38 25.98
N ARG A 299 10.62 14.23 26.59
CA ARG A 299 11.91 13.96 27.27
C ARG A 299 13.07 13.80 26.26
N ARG A 300 12.78 13.54 25.02
CA ARG A 300 13.75 13.32 23.94
C ARG A 300 13.72 14.40 22.85
N ALA A 301 13.19 15.58 23.19
CA ALA A 301 13.14 16.70 22.27
C ALA A 301 14.55 17.03 21.73
N GLY A 302 14.67 17.20 20.42
CA GLY A 302 15.92 17.53 19.75
C GLY A 302 17.01 16.45 19.83
N ALA A 303 16.65 15.19 20.04
CA ALA A 303 17.62 14.13 20.30
C ALA A 303 17.98 13.27 19.09
N PHE A 304 17.26 13.39 17.98
CA PHE A 304 17.39 12.46 16.83
C PHE A 304 17.83 13.16 15.56
N ASP A 305 18.70 12.48 14.82
CA ASP A 305 19.20 12.92 13.51
C ASP A 305 18.13 12.80 12.43
N ARG A 306 17.31 11.74 12.51
CA ARG A 306 16.25 11.40 11.57
C ARG A 306 15.01 10.94 12.29
N VAL A 307 13.86 11.45 11.87
CA VAL A 307 12.55 11.01 12.36
C VAL A 307 11.71 10.66 11.13
N LEU A 308 11.39 9.40 10.96
CA LEU A 308 10.50 8.91 9.91
C LEU A 308 9.07 8.83 10.45
N VAL A 309 8.15 9.43 9.72
CA VAL A 309 6.70 9.34 9.95
C VAL A 309 6.06 8.70 8.72
N ASP A 310 5.97 7.37 8.71
CA ASP A 310 5.15 6.62 7.76
C ASP A 310 3.71 6.64 8.27
N ALA A 311 2.99 7.72 7.94
CA ALA A 311 1.75 8.07 8.61
C ALA A 311 0.60 7.11 8.29
N PRO A 312 -0.28 6.82 9.27
CA PRO A 312 -1.53 6.14 8.98
C PRO A 312 -2.35 7.00 8.01
N CYS A 313 -2.82 6.40 6.94
CA CYS A 313 -3.49 7.06 5.83
C CYS A 313 -4.59 6.18 5.23
N THR A 314 -5.35 6.71 4.26
CA THR A 314 -6.40 5.98 3.54
C THR A 314 -5.88 4.76 2.77
N GLY A 315 -4.59 4.73 2.44
CA GLY A 315 -3.97 3.63 1.71
C GLY A 315 -4.44 3.51 0.26
N THR A 316 -4.95 4.58 -0.34
CA THR A 316 -5.46 4.59 -1.73
C THR A 316 -4.43 4.11 -2.75
N GLY A 317 -3.14 4.34 -2.49
CA GLY A 317 -2.04 3.89 -3.35
C GLY A 317 -1.80 2.38 -3.32
N THR A 318 -2.36 1.64 -2.35
CA THR A 318 -2.13 0.20 -2.16
C THR A 318 -3.32 -0.67 -2.59
N TRP A 319 -4.29 -0.12 -3.27
CA TRP A 319 -5.52 -0.83 -3.65
C TRP A 319 -5.29 -2.06 -4.55
N ARG A 320 -4.21 -2.07 -5.30
CA ARG A 320 -3.82 -3.26 -6.08
C ARG A 320 -3.47 -4.47 -5.19
N ARG A 321 -3.09 -4.24 -3.92
CA ARG A 321 -2.85 -5.28 -2.91
C ARG A 321 -4.08 -5.53 -2.05
N ASN A 322 -4.78 -4.47 -1.68
CA ASN A 322 -5.90 -4.47 -0.74
C ASN A 322 -7.19 -3.94 -1.42
N PRO A 323 -7.75 -4.66 -2.40
CA PRO A 323 -8.91 -4.17 -3.17
C PRO A 323 -10.17 -3.99 -2.30
N ASP A 324 -10.30 -4.73 -1.20
CA ASP A 324 -11.38 -4.61 -0.22
C ASP A 324 -11.36 -3.24 0.51
N ALA A 325 -10.21 -2.58 0.62
CA ALA A 325 -10.10 -1.28 1.26
C ALA A 325 -10.91 -0.20 0.54
N ARG A 326 -11.11 -0.32 -0.78
CA ARG A 326 -11.92 0.63 -1.58
C ARG A 326 -13.36 0.75 -1.08
N SER A 327 -13.99 -0.38 -0.79
CA SER A 327 -15.40 -0.42 -0.37
C SER A 327 -15.61 -0.01 1.10
N ARG A 328 -14.54 0.01 1.89
CA ARG A 328 -14.58 0.37 3.30
C ARG A 328 -14.28 1.84 3.57
N LEU A 329 -13.63 2.51 2.62
CA LEU A 329 -13.19 3.89 2.77
C LEU A 329 -14.37 4.85 2.67
N SER A 330 -14.55 5.68 3.69
CA SER A 330 -15.51 6.79 3.73
C SER A 330 -14.81 8.15 3.72
N GLU A 331 -15.55 9.20 3.40
CA GLU A 331 -15.05 10.58 3.48
C GLU A 331 -14.72 10.99 4.93
N GLN A 332 -15.47 10.45 5.89
CA GLN A 332 -15.20 10.66 7.31
C GLN A 332 -13.84 10.09 7.73
N ASP A 333 -13.47 8.90 7.20
CA ASP A 333 -12.14 8.32 7.46
C ASP A 333 -11.02 9.23 6.98
N LEU A 334 -11.17 9.87 5.81
CA LEU A 334 -10.20 10.84 5.30
C LEU A 334 -10.04 12.02 6.26
N LEU A 335 -11.15 12.61 6.72
CA LEU A 335 -11.13 13.74 7.67
C LEU A 335 -10.50 13.37 9.02
N GLU A 336 -10.73 12.17 9.52
CA GLU A 336 -10.15 11.69 10.77
C GLU A 336 -8.64 11.41 10.62
N LEU A 337 -8.25 10.80 9.50
CA LEU A 337 -6.85 10.50 9.21
C LEU A 337 -6.02 11.76 9.00
N THR A 338 -6.52 12.76 8.29
CA THR A 338 -5.79 14.04 8.07
C THR A 338 -5.57 14.79 9.39
N ARG A 339 -6.56 14.81 10.30
CA ARG A 339 -6.38 15.38 11.66
C ARG A 339 -5.35 14.60 12.46
N LYS A 340 -5.37 13.27 12.38
CA LYS A 340 -4.41 12.40 13.06
C LYS A 340 -2.99 12.60 12.53
N GLN A 341 -2.82 12.70 11.22
CA GLN A 341 -1.54 12.98 10.56
C GLN A 341 -0.95 14.31 11.04
N SER A 342 -1.75 15.37 11.09
CA SER A 342 -1.35 16.67 11.62
C SER A 342 -0.82 16.57 13.06
N GLY A 343 -1.57 15.91 13.96
CA GLY A 343 -1.15 15.72 15.35
C GLY A 343 0.10 14.85 15.51
N ILE A 344 0.28 13.86 14.63
CA ILE A 344 1.50 13.03 14.59
C ILE A 344 2.70 13.90 14.20
N LEU A 345 2.58 14.72 13.15
CA LEU A 345 3.64 15.62 12.70
C LEU A 345 4.02 16.62 13.80
N ASP A 346 3.02 17.24 14.47
CA ASP A 346 3.22 18.19 15.57
C ASP A 346 3.95 17.55 16.77
N THR A 347 3.78 16.26 16.98
CA THR A 347 4.49 15.51 18.03
C THR A 347 5.90 15.12 17.57
N ALA A 348 6.02 14.54 16.38
CA ALA A 348 7.25 13.97 15.86
C ALA A 348 8.33 15.04 15.59
N GLN A 349 7.92 16.24 15.15
CA GLN A 349 8.85 17.34 14.85
C GLN A 349 9.72 17.73 16.08
N ALA A 350 9.17 17.62 17.28
CA ALA A 350 9.90 17.96 18.50
C ALA A 350 11.11 17.05 18.74
N LEU A 351 11.12 15.84 18.20
CA LEU A 351 12.20 14.86 18.33
C LEU A 351 13.43 15.20 17.49
N VAL A 352 13.23 15.91 16.38
CA VAL A 352 14.28 16.23 15.41
C VAL A 352 15.24 17.24 16.00
N ARG A 353 16.57 16.97 15.97
CA ARG A 353 17.59 17.95 16.38
C ARG A 353 17.73 19.07 15.35
N PRO A 354 18.30 20.25 15.71
CA PRO A 354 18.71 21.24 14.73
C PRO A 354 19.61 20.61 13.65
N GLY A 355 19.35 20.89 12.36
CA GLY A 355 20.01 20.27 11.21
C GLY A 355 19.63 18.79 10.97
N GLY A 356 18.70 18.24 11.75
CA GLY A 356 18.14 16.91 11.53
C GLY A 356 16.95 16.95 10.58
N TRP A 357 16.50 15.77 10.10
CA TRP A 357 15.42 15.64 9.15
C TRP A 357 14.19 14.94 9.75
N LEU A 358 13.02 15.47 9.43
CA LEU A 358 11.71 14.84 9.56
C LEU A 358 11.30 14.34 8.17
N ILE A 359 11.09 13.06 8.01
CA ILE A 359 10.62 12.47 6.77
C ILE A 359 9.16 12.10 6.96
N TYR A 360 8.28 12.75 6.20
CA TYR A 360 6.86 12.43 6.17
C TYR A 360 6.54 11.59 4.95
N GLY A 361 5.80 10.52 5.12
CA GLY A 361 5.36 9.69 4.01
C GLY A 361 4.01 9.03 4.26
N THR A 362 3.32 8.72 3.16
CA THR A 362 2.06 8.00 3.14
C THR A 362 2.04 7.00 1.97
N CYS A 363 1.15 6.03 2.04
CA CYS A 363 0.75 5.23 0.87
C CYS A 363 -0.61 5.71 0.30
N SER A 364 -0.87 7.00 0.37
CA SER A 364 -2.05 7.67 -0.19
C SER A 364 -1.73 8.36 -1.50
N LEU A 365 -2.75 8.49 -2.36
CA LEU A 365 -2.72 9.28 -3.58
C LEU A 365 -3.44 10.63 -3.41
N LEU A 366 -3.98 10.93 -2.22
CA LEU A 366 -4.81 12.10 -1.96
C LEU A 366 -3.96 13.28 -1.51
N GLU A 367 -4.20 14.44 -2.12
CA GLU A 367 -3.52 15.68 -1.79
C GLU A 367 -3.71 16.09 -0.33
N GLU A 368 -4.91 15.85 0.22
CA GLU A 368 -5.25 16.19 1.61
C GLU A 368 -4.39 15.43 2.63
N GLU A 369 -3.88 14.26 2.28
CA GLU A 369 -2.99 13.45 3.12
C GLU A 369 -1.51 13.68 2.81
N ASN A 370 -1.19 14.35 1.73
CA ASN A 370 0.15 14.50 1.16
C ASN A 370 0.60 15.98 1.18
N GLU A 371 0.53 16.65 0.06
CA GLU A 371 1.04 18.01 -0.12
C GLU A 371 0.36 19.03 0.83
N ALA A 372 -0.95 18.88 1.06
CA ALA A 372 -1.68 19.74 1.99
C ALA A 372 -1.21 19.60 3.44
N GLN A 373 -0.84 18.36 3.87
CA GLN A 373 -0.25 18.16 5.21
C GLN A 373 1.11 18.81 5.34
N VAL A 374 1.96 18.71 4.31
CA VAL A 374 3.29 19.34 4.31
C VAL A 374 3.17 20.86 4.36
N SER A 375 2.32 21.45 3.52
CA SER A 375 2.09 22.90 3.47
C SER A 375 1.55 23.43 4.82
N ALA A 376 0.54 22.78 5.37
CA ALA A 376 -0.02 23.12 6.68
C ALA A 376 1.01 22.96 7.82
N PHE A 377 1.87 21.95 7.75
CA PHE A 377 2.95 21.75 8.72
C PHE A 377 3.98 22.88 8.65
N LEU A 378 4.45 23.26 7.47
CA LEU A 378 5.43 24.33 7.28
C LEU A 378 4.88 25.69 7.75
N THR A 379 3.59 25.94 7.55
CA THR A 379 2.91 27.15 8.07
C THR A 379 2.92 27.19 9.60
N ARG A 380 2.71 26.05 10.27
CA ARG A 380 2.72 25.98 11.76
C ARG A 380 4.11 25.92 12.36
N HIS A 381 5.10 25.45 11.63
CA HIS A 381 6.44 25.18 12.12
C HIS A 381 7.52 25.88 11.29
N ALA A 382 7.62 27.22 11.42
CA ALA A 382 8.58 28.05 10.67
C ALA A 382 10.07 27.66 10.89
N GLY A 383 10.36 26.86 11.91
CA GLY A 383 11.68 26.28 12.14
C GLY A 383 12.05 25.12 11.20
N PHE A 384 11.16 24.72 10.29
CA PHE A 384 11.42 23.70 9.29
C PHE A 384 11.43 24.27 7.88
N ALA A 385 12.16 23.61 7.00
CA ALA A 385 12.17 23.90 5.57
C ALA A 385 12.11 22.59 4.78
N LEU A 386 11.46 22.62 3.62
CA LEU A 386 11.45 21.50 2.68
C LEU A 386 12.85 21.31 2.12
N VAL A 387 13.33 20.08 2.09
CA VAL A 387 14.59 19.70 1.43
C VAL A 387 14.24 19.30 -0.01
N PRO A 388 14.83 19.96 -1.01
CA PRO A 388 14.62 19.59 -2.41
C PRO A 388 14.93 18.11 -2.64
N LEU A 389 14.14 17.46 -3.50
CA LEU A 389 14.22 16.01 -3.68
C LEU A 389 15.55 15.56 -4.27
N ASP A 390 16.18 16.34 -5.13
CA ASP A 390 17.52 16.12 -5.67
C ASP A 390 18.60 16.04 -4.56
N ARG A 391 18.50 16.90 -3.53
CA ARG A 391 19.37 16.85 -2.35
C ARG A 391 19.07 15.65 -1.44
N ALA A 392 17.81 15.25 -1.35
CA ALA A 392 17.37 14.13 -0.51
C ALA A 392 17.50 12.77 -1.19
N TRP A 393 17.62 12.76 -2.53
CA TRP A 393 17.63 11.52 -3.30
C TRP A 393 18.88 10.70 -3.00
N PRO A 394 18.73 9.47 -2.49
CA PRO A 394 19.86 8.71 -1.96
C PRO A 394 20.55 7.83 -3.02
N PHE A 395 20.03 7.80 -4.25
CA PHE A 395 20.47 6.90 -5.30
C PHE A 395 21.19 7.66 -6.42
N GLU A 396 21.96 6.93 -7.22
CA GLU A 396 22.55 7.48 -8.46
C GLU A 396 21.43 7.83 -9.46
N GLY A 397 21.61 8.92 -10.20
CA GLY A 397 20.62 9.42 -11.16
C GLY A 397 19.65 10.44 -10.57
N THR A 398 18.72 10.89 -11.41
CA THR A 398 17.68 11.85 -11.05
C THR A 398 16.52 11.18 -10.31
N PRO A 399 15.92 11.85 -9.32
CA PRO A 399 14.66 11.41 -8.75
C PRO A 399 13.60 11.21 -9.85
N PRO A 400 12.66 10.27 -9.69
CA PRO A 400 11.51 10.22 -10.58
C PRO A 400 10.75 11.56 -10.51
N GLY A 401 10.51 12.17 -11.66
CA GLY A 401 9.87 13.49 -11.75
C GLY A 401 8.46 13.49 -11.16
N ASP A 402 8.01 14.66 -10.72
CA ASP A 402 6.67 14.86 -10.17
C ASP A 402 5.56 14.51 -11.17
N MET A 403 4.37 14.25 -10.62
CA MET A 403 3.14 14.24 -11.41
C MET A 403 2.97 15.62 -12.08
N PRO A 404 2.66 15.71 -13.38
CA PRO A 404 2.21 16.96 -13.92
C PRO A 404 0.96 17.38 -13.14
N SER A 405 1.01 18.53 -12.47
CA SER A 405 -0.19 19.24 -12.05
C SER A 405 -1.03 19.37 -13.32
N GLY A 406 -2.26 18.83 -13.32
CA GLY A 406 -3.13 18.87 -14.49
C GLY A 406 -3.09 20.26 -15.12
N ASP A 407 -2.90 20.33 -16.44
CA ASP A 407 -2.74 21.53 -17.22
C ASP A 407 -3.78 22.58 -16.81
N MET A 408 -3.37 23.56 -16.01
CA MET A 408 -4.02 24.86 -15.99
C MET A 408 -3.62 25.55 -17.32
N PRO A 409 -4.56 26.11 -18.07
CA PRO A 409 -4.25 26.74 -19.35
C PRO A 409 -3.18 27.81 -19.16
N ALA A 410 -2.09 27.67 -19.90
CA ALA A 410 -0.98 28.61 -19.92
C ALA A 410 -1.46 29.99 -20.39
N GLY A 411 -1.66 30.89 -19.46
CA GLY A 411 -1.98 32.29 -19.69
C GLY A 411 -1.28 33.18 -18.69
N GLY A 412 -0.02 33.53 -18.96
CA GLY A 412 0.66 34.55 -18.16
C GLY A 412 2.18 34.40 -18.18
N THR A 413 2.85 35.24 -18.93
CA THR A 413 4.29 35.47 -18.92
C THR A 413 4.76 35.85 -17.53
N SER A 414 5.52 34.96 -16.86
CA SER A 414 6.12 35.21 -15.54
C SER A 414 7.38 36.03 -15.67
N SER A 415 7.36 37.25 -15.22
CA SER A 415 8.54 38.04 -14.86
C SER A 415 9.07 37.54 -13.51
N ARG A 416 10.37 37.27 -13.44
CA ARG A 416 11.07 36.89 -12.20
C ARG A 416 10.94 37.99 -11.14
N GLY A 417 10.11 37.71 -10.13
CA GLY A 417 10.03 38.49 -8.90
C GLY A 417 10.58 37.66 -7.73
N THR A 418 11.25 38.30 -6.79
CA THR A 418 11.76 37.74 -5.52
C THR A 418 10.67 36.97 -4.76
N PRO A 419 10.95 35.80 -4.18
CA PRO A 419 9.93 34.98 -3.51
C PRO A 419 9.40 35.67 -2.24
N SER A 420 8.13 36.02 -2.27
CA SER A 420 7.32 36.30 -1.06
C SER A 420 6.92 34.98 -0.41
N GLY A 421 6.90 34.90 0.93
CA GLY A 421 6.78 33.69 1.73
C GLY A 421 5.50 32.85 1.61
N ASP A 422 4.66 33.06 0.60
CA ASP A 422 3.36 32.38 0.38
C ASP A 422 3.29 31.60 -0.94
N ALA A 423 4.41 31.35 -1.63
CA ALA A 423 4.41 30.53 -2.83
C ALA A 423 4.23 29.04 -2.47
N PRO A 424 3.40 28.27 -3.23
CA PRO A 424 3.35 26.81 -3.08
C PRO A 424 4.75 26.21 -3.25
N PRO A 425 5.06 25.07 -2.61
CA PRO A 425 6.37 24.43 -2.74
C PRO A 425 6.70 24.19 -4.21
N GLU A 426 7.95 24.47 -4.58
CA GLU A 426 8.43 24.32 -5.95
C GLU A 426 8.18 22.89 -6.46
N GLU A 427 7.77 22.78 -7.74
CA GLU A 427 7.68 21.48 -8.43
C GLU A 427 9.04 20.75 -8.33
N GLY A 428 9.02 19.45 -7.98
CA GLY A 428 10.24 18.65 -7.79
C GLY A 428 10.74 18.55 -6.34
N ALA A 429 10.07 19.17 -5.38
CA ALA A 429 10.52 19.16 -3.98
C ALA A 429 10.04 17.94 -3.17
N MET A 430 9.03 17.21 -3.63
CA MET A 430 8.42 16.07 -2.94
C MET A 430 8.31 14.85 -3.88
N LEU A 431 8.40 13.65 -3.32
CA LEU A 431 8.27 12.41 -4.08
C LEU A 431 6.80 12.00 -4.19
N SER A 432 6.33 11.74 -5.40
CA SER A 432 5.03 11.11 -5.67
C SER A 432 5.20 9.92 -6.60
N LEU A 433 5.01 8.71 -6.09
CA LEU A 433 5.06 7.46 -6.85
C LEU A 433 3.65 6.94 -7.11
N THR A 434 3.42 6.45 -8.33
CA THR A 434 2.13 5.89 -8.74
C THR A 434 2.29 4.57 -9.49
N PRO A 435 1.27 3.69 -9.44
CA PRO A 435 1.38 2.38 -10.06
C PRO A 435 1.55 2.40 -11.58
N ALA A 436 0.83 3.27 -12.30
CA ALA A 436 0.93 3.31 -13.76
C ALA A 436 2.26 3.88 -14.24
N ARG A 437 2.78 4.90 -13.54
CA ARG A 437 3.99 5.61 -13.95
C ARG A 437 5.27 4.91 -13.50
N HIS A 438 5.28 4.35 -12.29
CA HIS A 438 6.50 3.85 -11.65
C HIS A 438 6.49 2.33 -11.42
N GLY A 439 5.36 1.65 -11.62
CA GLY A 439 5.23 0.22 -11.34
C GLY A 439 5.22 -0.14 -9.84
N THR A 440 5.35 0.85 -8.94
CA THR A 440 5.28 0.69 -7.48
C THR A 440 3.84 0.79 -6.97
N ASP A 441 3.60 0.55 -5.68
CA ASP A 441 2.38 1.07 -5.06
C ASP A 441 2.43 2.61 -5.05
N GLY A 442 1.29 3.26 -4.84
CA GLY A 442 1.25 4.71 -4.67
C GLY A 442 1.91 5.10 -3.34
N PHE A 443 2.90 5.98 -3.41
CA PHE A 443 3.57 6.54 -2.24
C PHE A 443 3.83 8.02 -2.42
N PHE A 444 3.77 8.74 -1.31
CA PHE A 444 4.19 10.12 -1.21
C PHE A 444 5.27 10.24 -0.14
N ALA A 445 6.24 11.14 -0.35
CA ALA A 445 7.21 11.50 0.68
C ALA A 445 7.68 12.94 0.55
N ALA A 446 7.89 13.59 1.71
CA ALA A 446 8.53 14.88 1.84
C ALA A 446 9.64 14.80 2.90
N VAL A 447 10.76 15.44 2.64
CA VAL A 447 11.89 15.57 3.58
C VAL A 447 11.93 17.01 4.10
N LEU A 448 11.89 17.16 5.42
CA LEU A 448 11.80 18.44 6.10
C LEU A 448 13.01 18.59 7.03
N GLU A 449 13.83 19.61 6.82
CA GLU A 449 15.01 19.89 7.64
C GLU A 449 14.64 20.87 8.75
N ARG A 450 14.96 20.54 10.01
CA ARG A 450 14.88 21.50 11.11
C ARG A 450 16.04 22.49 11.01
N ARG A 451 15.72 23.77 10.84
CA ARG A 451 16.72 24.85 10.80
C ARG A 451 17.50 24.91 12.11
N ALA A 452 18.78 25.34 12.02
CA ALA A 452 19.67 25.47 13.18
C ALA A 452 19.21 26.56 14.15
#